data_be6345b26af66ff440fe0f2a8e725a6d
#
_entry.id   be6345b26af66ff440fe0f2a8e725a6d
#
_cell.length_a   1.000
_cell.length_b   1.000
_cell.length_c   1.000
_cell.angle_alpha   90.00
_cell.angle_beta   90.00
_cell.angle_gamma   90.00
#
_symmetry.space_group_name_H-M   'P 1'
#
loop_
_entity.id
_entity.type
_entity.pdbx_description
1 polymer ?
#
loop_
_entity_poly.entity_id
_entity_poly.type
_entity_poly.pdbx_seq_one_letter_code
_entity_poly.pdbx_strand_id
1 'polypeptide(L)'
;MLGPMDTTWDTEGIRSQYPALKNGAAYLDGAGGTQVPEAVIDAISEAHRSGLSNVHGPFASSRRSMKLIVDAREAVADLVGGEPGGVVLGPNMTTLTYRMAGALAKTWESGDEIVLSELDHDANVRPWVQAANTARVTVRWARIDPQTTDLPAGQYAELVNSRTKLVAVAAASNLIGTIPDVAAITEIAHAAGALTYVDAVAAAPHFRLDMSALGADMIALSAYKWCGPHAGAVVASPQLLEMLRPDKLEPSSDDVPDRLELGTHGLANMAGITAAVDHLADLVAGVGDRRQRLDRSFAALAAREDVLVRDTISRLTGIPGVRMVGAPSRRTGTICFTMDSIAPGEVSERLGEQDISVWSGHAYAWELTRALGIRESGGAIRVSLSPYTAESDLDRLVGAVAAMSDDRR
;
A
#
# COMPACT_ATOMS: atom_id res chain seq x y z
N MET A 1 8.58 31.47 -16.81
CA MET A 1 8.42 30.42 -17.84
C MET A 1 9.49 29.38 -17.56
N LEU A 2 9.14 28.32 -16.85
CA LEU A 2 9.98 27.13 -16.73
C LEU A 2 9.82 26.38 -18.06
N GLY A 3 10.93 26.16 -18.77
CA GLY A 3 10.93 25.35 -19.99
C GLY A 3 10.45 23.91 -19.69
N PRO A 4 10.09 23.12 -20.71
CA PRO A 4 9.72 21.73 -20.51
C PRO A 4 10.89 21.02 -19.84
N MET A 5 10.70 20.60 -18.57
CA MET A 5 11.67 19.73 -17.90
C MET A 5 11.64 18.41 -18.66
N ASP A 6 12.80 17.98 -19.13
CA ASP A 6 13.02 16.68 -19.75
C ASP A 6 12.86 15.62 -18.63
N THR A 7 11.63 15.19 -18.38
CA THR A 7 11.26 14.19 -17.38
C THR A 7 11.22 12.81 -18.02
N THR A 8 12.28 12.44 -18.73
CA THR A 8 12.39 11.11 -19.31
C THR A 8 12.61 10.08 -18.20
N TRP A 9 11.74 9.08 -18.17
CA TRP A 9 11.88 7.94 -17.28
C TRP A 9 13.07 7.09 -17.71
N ASP A 10 14.10 7.02 -16.86
CA ASP A 10 15.29 6.20 -17.11
C ASP A 10 15.14 4.81 -16.47
N THR A 11 14.52 3.88 -17.19
CA THR A 11 14.29 2.52 -16.69
C THR A 11 15.62 1.82 -16.33
N GLU A 12 16.66 1.92 -17.15
CA GLU A 12 17.94 1.23 -16.91
C GLU A 12 18.70 1.85 -15.73
N GLY A 13 18.72 3.18 -15.62
CA GLY A 13 19.30 3.87 -14.48
C GLY A 13 18.60 3.51 -13.16
N ILE A 14 17.27 3.43 -13.16
CA ILE A 14 16.50 2.99 -11.98
C ILE A 14 16.79 1.53 -11.66
N ARG A 15 16.74 0.61 -12.63
CA ARG A 15 17.02 -0.82 -12.45
C ARG A 15 18.40 -1.08 -11.88
N SER A 16 19.41 -0.32 -12.32
CA SER A 16 20.80 -0.46 -11.87
C SER A 16 20.97 -0.26 -10.36
N GLN A 17 20.03 0.45 -9.72
CA GLN A 17 20.04 0.72 -8.28
C GLN A 17 19.54 -0.47 -7.45
N TYR A 18 18.99 -1.52 -8.06
CA TYR A 18 18.43 -2.68 -7.37
C TYR A 18 19.32 -3.92 -7.54
N PRO A 19 20.10 -4.31 -6.52
CA PRO A 19 21.03 -5.45 -6.62
C PRO A 19 20.35 -6.77 -6.99
N ALA A 20 19.12 -6.98 -6.52
CA ALA A 20 18.36 -8.21 -6.79
C ALA A 20 18.07 -8.42 -8.28
N LEU A 21 17.96 -7.36 -9.07
CA LEU A 21 17.66 -7.46 -10.50
C LEU A 21 18.83 -7.99 -11.33
N LYS A 22 20.03 -8.04 -10.76
CA LYS A 22 21.23 -8.60 -11.43
C LYS A 22 21.12 -10.09 -11.72
N ASN A 23 20.21 -10.80 -11.07
CA ASN A 23 19.96 -12.23 -11.32
C ASN A 23 19.15 -12.48 -12.62
N GLY A 24 18.62 -11.42 -13.26
CA GLY A 24 17.85 -11.51 -14.51
C GLY A 24 16.39 -11.96 -14.35
N ALA A 25 15.89 -12.11 -13.13
CA ALA A 25 14.47 -12.44 -12.89
C ALA A 25 13.55 -11.25 -13.22
N ALA A 26 12.37 -11.54 -13.72
CA ALA A 26 11.29 -10.58 -13.91
C ALA A 26 10.43 -10.51 -12.64
N TYR A 27 10.69 -9.53 -11.79
CA TYR A 27 9.93 -9.32 -10.55
C TYR A 27 8.64 -8.56 -10.84
N LEU A 28 7.57 -9.29 -11.11
CA LEU A 28 6.23 -8.77 -11.39
C LEU A 28 5.27 -9.03 -10.21
N ASP A 29 5.81 -9.09 -9.02
CA ASP A 29 5.12 -9.44 -7.77
C ASP A 29 5.10 -8.28 -6.75
N GLY A 30 5.38 -7.05 -7.16
CA GLY A 30 5.54 -5.86 -6.31
C GLY A 30 4.41 -5.60 -5.33
N ALA A 31 3.14 -5.95 -5.68
CA ALA A 31 2.04 -5.89 -4.73
C ALA A 31 2.18 -6.90 -3.56
N GLY A 32 3.07 -7.88 -3.65
CA GLY A 32 3.50 -8.77 -2.56
C GLY A 32 4.60 -8.17 -1.70
N GLY A 33 5.47 -7.37 -2.31
CA GLY A 33 6.63 -6.70 -1.75
C GLY A 33 7.60 -6.35 -2.86
N THR A 34 8.15 -5.16 -2.83
CA THR A 34 9.10 -4.69 -3.85
C THR A 34 10.53 -5.14 -3.52
N GLN A 35 11.40 -5.13 -4.52
CA GLN A 35 12.83 -5.24 -4.30
C GLN A 35 13.35 -3.96 -3.63
N VAL A 36 14.51 -4.07 -2.97
CA VAL A 36 15.11 -3.00 -2.15
C VAL A 36 16.30 -2.41 -2.90
N PRO A 37 16.37 -1.09 -3.10
CA PRO A 37 17.49 -0.45 -3.75
C PRO A 37 18.74 -0.40 -2.85
N GLU A 38 19.93 -0.32 -3.46
CA GLU A 38 21.23 -0.31 -2.76
C GLU A 38 21.28 0.76 -1.66
N ALA A 39 20.76 1.97 -1.93
CA ALA A 39 20.74 3.07 -0.96
C ALA A 39 20.00 2.72 0.35
N VAL A 40 18.95 1.92 0.27
CA VAL A 40 18.18 1.47 1.45
C VAL A 40 18.96 0.38 2.20
N ILE A 41 19.59 -0.55 1.47
CA ILE A 41 20.45 -1.59 2.05
C ILE A 41 21.62 -0.95 2.80
N ASP A 42 22.28 0.03 2.18
CA ASP A 42 23.39 0.76 2.76
C ASP A 42 22.98 1.55 4.00
N ALA A 43 21.85 2.25 3.96
CA ALA A 43 21.33 3.01 5.10
C ALA A 43 21.08 2.12 6.31
N ILE A 44 20.47 0.94 6.11
CA ILE A 44 20.23 -0.04 7.18
C ILE A 44 21.57 -0.59 7.72
N SER A 45 22.47 -0.93 6.83
CA SER A 45 23.79 -1.48 7.17
C SER A 45 24.64 -0.47 7.94
N GLU A 46 24.67 0.79 7.50
CA GLU A 46 25.39 1.87 8.17
C GLU A 46 24.79 2.21 9.55
N ALA A 47 23.48 2.20 9.68
CA ALA A 47 22.84 2.38 10.97
C ALA A 47 23.35 1.33 11.98
N HIS A 48 23.47 0.07 11.59
CA HIS A 48 24.05 -0.98 12.45
C HIS A 48 25.53 -0.75 12.72
N ARG A 49 26.33 -0.38 11.72
CA ARG A 49 27.78 -0.15 11.88
C ARG A 49 28.08 1.06 12.78
N SER A 50 27.24 2.09 12.76
CA SER A 50 27.42 3.31 13.55
C SER A 50 27.21 3.10 15.06
N GLY A 51 26.65 1.97 15.47
CA GLY A 51 26.30 1.64 16.85
C GLY A 51 25.02 2.30 17.32
N LEU A 52 24.00 1.49 17.57
CA LEU A 52 22.67 1.88 18.05
C LEU A 52 22.47 1.54 19.52
N SER A 53 21.51 2.19 20.15
CA SER A 53 21.04 1.93 21.51
C SER A 53 19.57 2.31 21.62
N ASN A 54 18.93 1.96 22.72
CA ASN A 54 17.59 2.49 23.02
C ASN A 54 17.60 4.02 23.07
N VAL A 55 16.45 4.60 22.81
CA VAL A 55 16.22 6.04 22.81
C VAL A 55 16.19 6.65 24.23
N HIS A 56 16.19 7.98 24.30
CA HIS A 56 16.15 8.78 25.56
C HIS A 56 17.35 8.65 26.50
N GLY A 57 18.43 7.97 26.09
CA GLY A 57 19.68 7.94 26.85
C GLY A 57 20.53 9.20 26.64
N PRO A 58 21.30 9.66 27.64
CA PRO A 58 22.09 10.88 27.54
C PRO A 58 23.42 10.71 26.78
N PHE A 59 23.54 9.71 25.92
CA PHE A 59 24.78 9.35 25.22
C PHE A 59 24.59 9.25 23.70
N ALA A 60 25.70 9.26 22.97
CA ALA A 60 25.73 9.47 21.54
C ALA A 60 24.93 8.42 20.72
N SER A 61 25.05 7.12 21.06
CA SER A 61 24.31 6.09 20.32
C SER A 61 22.79 6.19 20.52
N SER A 62 22.33 6.60 21.70
CA SER A 62 20.91 6.83 21.93
C SER A 62 20.38 8.05 21.16
N ARG A 63 21.17 9.14 21.06
CA ARG A 63 20.81 10.29 20.25
C ARG A 63 20.76 9.95 18.75
N ARG A 64 21.67 9.08 18.26
CA ARG A 64 21.59 8.58 16.88
C ARG A 64 20.31 7.80 16.65
N SER A 65 19.96 6.88 17.53
CA SER A 65 18.72 6.10 17.45
C SER A 65 17.48 7.01 17.42
N MET A 66 17.43 8.02 18.26
CA MET A 66 16.33 9.00 18.27
C MET A 66 16.25 9.76 16.94
N LYS A 67 17.40 10.18 16.40
CA LYS A 67 17.44 10.88 15.11
C LYS A 67 16.86 10.00 13.98
N LEU A 68 17.16 8.71 13.93
CA LEU A 68 16.61 7.80 12.93
C LEU A 68 15.08 7.72 12.99
N ILE A 69 14.49 7.73 14.19
CA ILE A 69 13.02 7.75 14.35
C ILE A 69 12.44 9.08 13.86
N VAL A 70 13.05 10.20 14.21
CA VAL A 70 12.61 11.53 13.77
C VAL A 70 12.67 11.65 12.26
N ASP A 71 13.80 11.27 11.64
CA ASP A 71 14.00 11.32 10.20
C ASP A 71 12.98 10.43 9.46
N ALA A 72 12.67 9.24 10.00
CA ALA A 72 11.67 8.35 9.44
C ALA A 72 10.25 8.94 9.50
N ARG A 73 9.89 9.57 10.63
CA ARG A 73 8.60 10.26 10.77
C ARG A 73 8.47 11.41 9.77
N GLU A 74 9.51 12.22 9.62
CA GLU A 74 9.55 13.30 8.62
C GLU A 74 9.40 12.76 7.20
N ALA A 75 10.12 11.69 6.86
CA ALA A 75 10.05 11.07 5.55
C ALA A 75 8.66 10.51 5.23
N VAL A 76 8.04 9.79 6.17
CA VAL A 76 6.69 9.24 6.00
C VAL A 76 5.64 10.37 5.92
N ALA A 77 5.79 11.42 6.72
CA ALA A 77 4.92 12.59 6.66
C ALA A 77 4.99 13.27 5.28
N ASP A 78 6.20 13.43 4.72
CA ASP A 78 6.39 13.97 3.38
C ASP A 78 5.76 13.06 2.30
N LEU A 79 5.86 11.74 2.46
CA LEU A 79 5.31 10.76 1.51
C LEU A 79 3.79 10.91 1.33
N VAL A 80 3.05 11.24 2.39
CA VAL A 80 1.57 11.28 2.35
C VAL A 80 0.99 12.68 2.62
N GLY A 81 1.81 13.72 2.72
CA GLY A 81 1.32 15.07 3.03
C GLY A 81 0.83 15.25 4.47
N GLY A 82 1.33 14.45 5.42
CA GLY A 82 0.98 14.51 6.84
C GLY A 82 1.92 15.38 7.67
N GLU A 83 1.77 15.27 9.00
CA GLU A 83 2.63 15.92 10.01
C GLU A 83 3.53 14.88 10.69
N PRO A 84 4.84 15.14 10.91
CA PRO A 84 5.74 14.18 11.57
C PRO A 84 5.28 13.75 12.97
N GLY A 85 4.68 14.67 13.75
CA GLY A 85 4.11 14.38 15.07
C GLY A 85 2.86 13.47 15.05
N GLY A 86 2.30 13.24 13.87
CA GLY A 86 1.17 12.34 13.64
C GLY A 86 1.54 10.98 13.08
N VAL A 87 2.83 10.69 12.90
CA VAL A 87 3.32 9.43 12.33
C VAL A 87 3.56 8.39 13.43
N VAL A 88 2.70 7.39 13.49
CA VAL A 88 2.83 6.21 14.35
C VAL A 88 3.57 5.12 13.60
N LEU A 89 4.74 4.73 14.08
CA LEU A 89 5.59 3.70 13.47
C LEU A 89 5.35 2.32 14.09
N GLY A 90 5.55 1.26 13.30
CA GLY A 90 5.40 -0.12 13.77
C GLY A 90 5.94 -1.15 12.79
N PRO A 91 5.76 -2.45 13.06
CA PRO A 91 6.34 -3.50 12.23
C PRO A 91 5.69 -3.64 10.84
N ASN A 92 4.43 -3.30 10.69
CA ASN A 92 3.64 -3.28 9.44
C ASN A 92 2.27 -2.64 9.69
N MET A 93 1.54 -2.30 8.61
CA MET A 93 0.21 -1.71 8.74
C MET A 93 -0.79 -2.64 9.44
N THR A 94 -0.74 -3.93 9.21
CA THR A 94 -1.69 -4.90 9.80
C THR A 94 -1.67 -4.82 11.33
N THR A 95 -0.48 -4.87 11.93
CA THR A 95 -0.31 -4.73 13.39
C THR A 95 -0.81 -3.36 13.88
N LEU A 96 -0.50 -2.30 13.13
CA LEU A 96 -0.95 -0.96 13.48
C LEU A 96 -2.46 -0.80 13.33
N THR A 97 -3.09 -1.41 12.31
CA THR A 97 -4.56 -1.39 12.15
C THR A 97 -5.26 -2.08 13.32
N TYR A 98 -4.75 -3.23 13.79
CA TYR A 98 -5.26 -3.87 15.01
C TYR A 98 -5.15 -2.94 16.23
N ARG A 99 -4.04 -2.23 16.33
CA ARG A 99 -3.80 -1.26 17.41
C ARG A 99 -4.78 -0.09 17.35
N MET A 100 -4.96 0.50 16.17
CA MET A 100 -5.92 1.59 15.96
C MET A 100 -7.35 1.14 16.20
N ALA A 101 -7.72 -0.05 15.72
CA ALA A 101 -9.04 -0.62 15.93
C ALA A 101 -9.33 -0.83 17.42
N GLY A 102 -8.38 -1.38 18.18
CA GLY A 102 -8.52 -1.52 19.63
C GLY A 102 -8.64 -0.19 20.38
N ALA A 103 -7.95 0.85 19.93
CA ALA A 103 -8.01 2.16 20.55
C ALA A 103 -9.32 2.90 20.21
N LEU A 104 -9.74 2.88 18.94
CA LEU A 104 -10.98 3.52 18.46
C LEU A 104 -12.22 2.84 19.03
N ALA A 105 -12.25 1.51 19.10
CA ALA A 105 -13.39 0.76 19.63
C ALA A 105 -13.74 1.11 21.07
N LYS A 106 -12.81 1.66 21.85
CA LYS A 106 -13.09 2.15 23.22
C LYS A 106 -13.96 3.41 23.25
N THR A 107 -14.10 4.09 22.12
CA THR A 107 -14.96 5.27 21.96
C THR A 107 -16.33 4.94 21.41
N TRP A 108 -16.58 3.68 21.01
CA TRP A 108 -17.83 3.24 20.39
C TRP A 108 -18.85 2.76 21.41
N GLU A 109 -20.11 2.93 21.07
CA GLU A 109 -21.24 2.50 21.88
C GLU A 109 -22.06 1.42 21.16
N SER A 110 -22.80 0.62 21.93
CA SER A 110 -23.71 -0.39 21.36
C SER A 110 -24.76 0.30 20.47
N GLY A 111 -24.88 -0.15 19.22
CA GLY A 111 -25.77 0.44 18.22
C GLY A 111 -25.09 1.45 17.28
N ASP A 112 -23.84 1.80 17.52
CA ASP A 112 -23.02 2.48 16.53
C ASP A 112 -22.79 1.59 15.30
N GLU A 113 -22.28 2.19 14.23
CA GLU A 113 -22.04 1.53 12.96
C GLU A 113 -20.65 1.87 12.42
N ILE A 114 -20.07 0.95 11.65
CA ILE A 114 -18.90 1.21 10.83
C ILE A 114 -19.16 0.74 9.41
N VAL A 115 -18.49 1.36 8.43
CA VAL A 115 -18.60 0.98 7.01
C VAL A 115 -17.26 0.44 6.55
N LEU A 116 -17.29 -0.77 5.99
CA LEU A 116 -16.13 -1.44 5.36
C LEU A 116 -16.45 -1.71 3.90
N SER A 117 -15.44 -2.03 3.08
CA SER A 117 -15.66 -2.35 1.68
C SER A 117 -15.27 -3.78 1.32
N GLU A 118 -15.90 -4.33 0.27
CA GLU A 118 -15.51 -5.60 -0.34
C GLU A 118 -14.20 -5.51 -1.11
N LEU A 119 -13.73 -4.30 -1.44
CA LEU A 119 -12.53 -4.07 -2.21
C LEU A 119 -11.24 -4.31 -1.42
N ASP A 120 -11.32 -4.23 -0.09
CA ASP A 120 -10.20 -4.10 0.82
C ASP A 120 -9.39 -5.40 1.02
N HIS A 121 -8.10 -5.24 1.29
CA HIS A 121 -7.27 -6.27 1.88
C HIS A 121 -7.78 -6.61 3.29
N ASP A 122 -7.74 -7.88 3.68
CA ASP A 122 -8.30 -8.34 4.97
C ASP A 122 -7.66 -7.66 6.20
N ALA A 123 -6.46 -7.12 6.07
CA ALA A 123 -5.82 -6.29 7.10
C ALA A 123 -6.56 -4.97 7.37
N ASN A 124 -7.35 -4.47 6.42
CA ASN A 124 -8.25 -3.32 6.59
C ASN A 124 -9.72 -3.73 6.77
N VAL A 125 -9.98 -4.98 7.01
CA VAL A 125 -11.33 -5.53 7.25
C VAL A 125 -11.38 -6.20 8.62
N ARG A 126 -10.57 -7.22 8.84
CA ARG A 126 -10.69 -8.12 9.98
C ARG A 126 -10.47 -7.47 11.33
N PRO A 127 -9.49 -6.55 11.50
CA PRO A 127 -9.33 -5.82 12.76
C PRO A 127 -10.58 -5.04 13.14
N TRP A 128 -11.21 -4.38 12.17
CA TRP A 128 -12.43 -3.60 12.37
C TRP A 128 -13.65 -4.46 12.70
N VAL A 129 -13.82 -5.59 11.99
CA VAL A 129 -14.90 -6.56 12.27
C VAL A 129 -14.79 -7.11 13.69
N GLN A 130 -13.56 -7.46 14.12
CA GLN A 130 -13.34 -7.98 15.47
C GLN A 130 -13.58 -6.92 16.54
N ALA A 131 -13.12 -5.70 16.32
CA ALA A 131 -13.36 -4.57 17.21
C ALA A 131 -14.86 -4.23 17.32
N ALA A 132 -15.56 -4.18 16.17
CA ALA A 132 -16.99 -3.95 16.11
C ALA A 132 -17.79 -5.03 16.85
N ASN A 133 -17.46 -6.30 16.68
CA ASN A 133 -18.09 -7.39 17.40
C ASN A 133 -17.92 -7.25 18.92
N THR A 134 -16.72 -6.88 19.39
CA THR A 134 -16.45 -6.67 20.81
C THR A 134 -17.24 -5.49 21.37
N ALA A 135 -17.35 -4.40 20.63
CA ALA A 135 -18.08 -3.19 21.01
C ALA A 135 -19.61 -3.28 20.74
N ARG A 136 -20.09 -4.34 20.11
CA ARG A 136 -21.48 -4.52 19.65
C ARG A 136 -21.91 -3.46 18.66
N VAL A 137 -21.02 -3.12 17.74
CA VAL A 137 -21.19 -2.16 16.66
C VAL A 137 -21.56 -2.92 15.38
N THR A 138 -22.44 -2.35 14.56
CA THR A 138 -22.89 -2.96 13.31
C THR A 138 -21.90 -2.66 12.18
N VAL A 139 -21.50 -3.69 11.43
CA VAL A 139 -20.69 -3.54 10.22
C VAL A 139 -21.61 -3.45 9.01
N ARG A 140 -21.50 -2.35 8.26
CA ARG A 140 -22.11 -2.17 6.94
C ARG A 140 -21.07 -2.35 5.85
N TRP A 141 -21.51 -2.83 4.67
CA TRP A 141 -20.61 -3.19 3.59
C TRP A 141 -20.88 -2.38 2.33
N ALA A 142 -19.87 -1.67 1.87
CA ALA A 142 -19.85 -1.10 0.54
C ALA A 142 -19.48 -2.19 -0.48
N ARG A 143 -20.24 -2.26 -1.58
CA ARG A 143 -20.15 -3.31 -2.59
C ARG A 143 -19.38 -2.83 -3.82
N ILE A 144 -18.58 -3.71 -4.40
CA ILE A 144 -18.03 -3.48 -5.72
C ILE A 144 -19.09 -3.68 -6.80
N ASP A 145 -18.91 -3.02 -7.93
CA ASP A 145 -19.58 -3.42 -9.17
C ASP A 145 -18.89 -4.70 -9.70
N PRO A 146 -19.58 -5.84 -9.79
CA PRO A 146 -18.93 -7.10 -10.14
C PRO A 146 -18.46 -7.16 -11.62
N GLN A 147 -18.90 -6.26 -12.48
CA GLN A 147 -18.50 -6.21 -13.89
C GLN A 147 -17.24 -5.36 -14.08
N THR A 148 -17.23 -4.15 -13.52
CA THR A 148 -16.10 -3.23 -13.62
C THR A 148 -15.09 -3.42 -12.51
N THR A 149 -15.53 -3.88 -11.33
CA THR A 149 -14.77 -3.90 -10.07
C THR A 149 -14.49 -2.51 -9.50
N ASP A 150 -15.18 -1.48 -9.99
CA ASP A 150 -15.20 -0.18 -9.33
C ASP A 150 -15.90 -0.27 -7.96
N LEU A 151 -15.55 0.62 -7.06
CA LEU A 151 -16.23 0.84 -5.78
C LEU A 151 -16.95 2.19 -5.85
N PRO A 152 -18.25 2.22 -6.21
CA PRO A 152 -18.98 3.47 -6.41
C PRO A 152 -19.07 4.29 -5.12
N ALA A 153 -18.54 5.50 -5.10
CA ALA A 153 -18.59 6.38 -3.92
C ALA A 153 -20.02 6.75 -3.50
N GLY A 154 -20.94 6.91 -4.48
CA GLY A 154 -22.32 7.30 -4.22
C GLY A 154 -23.11 6.37 -3.28
N GLN A 155 -22.76 5.08 -3.22
CA GLN A 155 -23.41 4.13 -2.31
C GLN A 155 -23.19 4.45 -0.82
N TYR A 156 -22.09 5.15 -0.52
CA TYR A 156 -21.77 5.53 0.86
C TYR A 156 -22.81 6.50 1.45
N ALA A 157 -23.51 7.30 0.62
CA ALA A 157 -24.58 8.16 1.08
C ALA A 157 -25.77 7.38 1.69
N GLU A 158 -25.97 6.11 1.30
CA GLU A 158 -27.01 5.23 1.87
C GLU A 158 -26.48 4.38 3.05
N LEU A 159 -25.16 4.18 3.11
CA LEU A 159 -24.53 3.36 4.15
C LEU A 159 -24.16 4.16 5.38
N VAL A 160 -23.81 5.44 5.23
CA VAL A 160 -23.31 6.32 6.29
C VAL A 160 -24.48 7.09 6.90
N ASN A 161 -24.50 7.20 8.22
CA ASN A 161 -25.52 7.97 8.97
C ASN A 161 -24.92 8.49 10.30
N SER A 162 -25.71 9.19 11.12
CA SER A 162 -25.25 9.80 12.37
C SER A 162 -24.73 8.82 13.44
N ARG A 163 -24.92 7.51 13.26
CA ARG A 163 -24.36 6.46 14.12
C ARG A 163 -23.04 5.90 13.57
N THR A 164 -22.68 6.25 12.35
CA THR A 164 -21.45 5.79 11.74
C THR A 164 -20.26 6.46 12.44
N LYS A 165 -19.32 5.65 12.96
CA LYS A 165 -18.12 6.11 13.66
C LYS A 165 -16.88 6.06 12.78
N LEU A 166 -16.84 5.11 11.85
CA LEU A 166 -15.67 4.88 10.99
C LEU A 166 -16.11 4.42 9.60
N VAL A 167 -15.44 4.93 8.60
CA VAL A 167 -15.40 4.36 7.24
C VAL A 167 -13.97 3.91 6.97
N ALA A 168 -13.75 2.61 6.77
CA ALA A 168 -12.45 2.08 6.35
C ALA A 168 -12.51 1.68 4.87
N VAL A 169 -11.53 2.15 4.09
CA VAL A 169 -11.48 1.94 2.64
C VAL A 169 -10.03 1.91 2.14
N ALA A 170 -9.74 1.04 1.16
CA ALA A 170 -8.44 1.03 0.49
C ALA A 170 -8.33 2.20 -0.51
N ALA A 171 -7.15 2.84 -0.57
CA ALA A 171 -6.84 3.81 -1.63
C ALA A 171 -6.60 3.14 -2.99
N ALA A 172 -6.23 1.85 -2.98
CA ALA A 172 -6.17 1.01 -4.18
C ALA A 172 -6.31 -0.47 -3.79
N SER A 173 -6.96 -1.26 -4.64
CA SER A 173 -7.05 -2.70 -4.45
C SER A 173 -5.70 -3.38 -4.66
N ASN A 174 -5.30 -4.18 -3.69
CA ASN A 174 -4.07 -4.98 -3.76
C ASN A 174 -4.15 -6.18 -4.71
N LEU A 175 -5.33 -6.53 -5.22
CA LEU A 175 -5.53 -7.68 -6.12
C LEU A 175 -5.76 -7.25 -7.57
N ILE A 176 -6.63 -6.28 -7.80
CA ILE A 176 -7.09 -5.89 -9.13
C ILE A 176 -6.71 -4.46 -9.53
N GLY A 177 -6.09 -3.72 -8.61
CA GLY A 177 -5.58 -2.38 -8.88
C GLY A 177 -6.62 -1.25 -8.88
N THR A 178 -7.90 -1.52 -8.68
CA THR A 178 -8.97 -0.50 -8.64
C THR A 178 -8.62 0.65 -7.69
N ILE A 179 -8.76 1.88 -8.16
CA ILE A 179 -8.58 3.12 -7.38
C ILE A 179 -9.95 3.75 -7.15
N PRO A 180 -10.54 3.63 -5.94
CA PRO A 180 -11.81 4.29 -5.62
C PRO A 180 -11.65 5.80 -5.45
N ASP A 181 -12.76 6.51 -5.49
CA ASP A 181 -12.80 7.94 -5.17
C ASP A 181 -12.84 8.15 -3.65
N VAL A 182 -11.67 8.04 -3.03
CA VAL A 182 -11.52 8.16 -1.56
C VAL A 182 -11.96 9.54 -1.07
N ALA A 183 -11.68 10.61 -1.83
CA ALA A 183 -12.06 11.97 -1.43
C ALA A 183 -13.59 12.12 -1.33
N ALA A 184 -14.33 11.64 -2.33
CA ALA A 184 -15.78 11.65 -2.28
C ALA A 184 -16.35 10.78 -1.15
N ILE A 185 -15.74 9.61 -0.89
CA ILE A 185 -16.12 8.74 0.23
C ILE A 185 -15.89 9.44 1.58
N THR A 186 -14.75 10.09 1.73
CA THR A 186 -14.40 10.84 2.95
C THR A 186 -15.34 12.02 3.18
N GLU A 187 -15.69 12.78 2.14
CA GLU A 187 -16.65 13.87 2.25
C GLU A 187 -18.01 13.38 2.78
N ILE A 188 -18.49 12.25 2.28
CA ILE A 188 -19.74 11.63 2.76
C ILE A 188 -19.60 11.18 4.22
N ALA A 189 -18.47 10.57 4.60
CA ALA A 189 -18.23 10.13 5.97
C ALA A 189 -18.22 11.31 6.94
N HIS A 190 -17.49 12.38 6.61
CA HIS A 190 -17.38 13.59 7.42
C HIS A 190 -18.70 14.33 7.56
N ALA A 191 -19.55 14.35 6.53
CA ALA A 191 -20.89 14.95 6.61
C ALA A 191 -21.77 14.30 7.71
N ALA A 192 -21.48 13.05 8.07
CA ALA A 192 -22.17 12.34 9.17
C ALA A 192 -21.38 12.33 10.49
N GLY A 193 -20.19 12.92 10.53
CA GLY A 193 -19.30 12.95 11.70
C GLY A 193 -18.48 11.66 11.90
N ALA A 194 -18.37 10.81 10.87
CA ALA A 194 -17.59 9.60 10.92
C ALA A 194 -16.11 9.88 10.55
N LEU A 195 -15.18 9.19 11.21
CA LEU A 195 -13.77 9.19 10.84
C LEU A 195 -13.52 8.29 9.62
N THR A 196 -12.42 8.55 8.91
CA THR A 196 -11.96 7.71 7.80
C THR A 196 -10.59 7.09 8.09
N TYR A 197 -10.47 5.79 7.77
CA TYR A 197 -9.21 5.05 7.80
C TYR A 197 -8.90 4.52 6.40
N VAL A 198 -7.83 5.01 5.81
CA VAL A 198 -7.45 4.71 4.43
C VAL A 198 -6.28 3.76 4.40
N ASP A 199 -6.49 2.54 3.90
CA ASP A 199 -5.39 1.62 3.60
C ASP A 199 -4.72 2.06 2.28
N ALA A 200 -3.57 2.68 2.39
CA ALA A 200 -2.80 3.15 1.25
C ALA A 200 -1.62 2.22 0.88
N VAL A 201 -1.55 1.02 1.46
CA VAL A 201 -0.43 0.08 1.25
C VAL A 201 -0.24 -0.27 -0.22
N ALA A 202 -1.34 -0.56 -0.94
CA ALA A 202 -1.29 -0.89 -2.36
C ALA A 202 -1.24 0.35 -3.28
N ALA A 203 -1.50 1.53 -2.74
CA ALA A 203 -1.49 2.80 -3.48
C ALA A 203 -0.12 3.49 -3.44
N ALA A 204 0.55 3.44 -2.28
CA ALA A 204 1.78 4.17 -2.01
C ALA A 204 2.93 3.92 -3.01
N PRO A 205 3.11 2.74 -3.62
CA PRO A 205 4.15 2.54 -4.62
C PRO A 205 3.81 3.08 -6.02
N HIS A 206 2.57 3.53 -6.29
CA HIS A 206 2.09 3.78 -7.65
C HIS A 206 1.75 5.24 -7.95
N PHE A 207 1.24 5.97 -6.98
CA PHE A 207 0.85 7.36 -7.18
C PHE A 207 0.99 8.21 -5.93
N ARG A 208 1.06 9.51 -6.13
CA ARG A 208 1.18 10.49 -5.06
C ARG A 208 -0.03 10.46 -4.15
N LEU A 209 0.20 10.24 -2.86
CA LEU A 209 -0.78 10.36 -1.81
C LEU A 209 -0.69 11.75 -1.16
N ASP A 210 -1.83 12.37 -0.92
CA ASP A 210 -1.91 13.60 -0.14
C ASP A 210 -3.10 13.50 0.81
N MET A 211 -2.80 13.45 2.10
CA MET A 211 -3.78 13.26 3.17
C MET A 211 -4.85 14.35 3.17
N SER A 212 -4.45 15.59 2.89
CA SER A 212 -5.37 16.73 2.82
C SER A 212 -6.29 16.63 1.60
N ALA A 213 -5.74 16.28 0.43
CA ALA A 213 -6.54 16.14 -0.78
C ALA A 213 -7.52 14.95 -0.72
N LEU A 214 -7.15 13.87 -0.02
CA LEU A 214 -8.03 12.74 0.25
C LEU A 214 -9.06 13.06 1.37
N GLY A 215 -8.80 14.07 2.18
CA GLY A 215 -9.56 14.34 3.39
C GLY A 215 -9.42 13.27 4.48
N ALA A 216 -8.46 12.35 4.35
CA ALA A 216 -8.35 11.19 5.22
C ALA A 216 -7.92 11.57 6.64
N ASP A 217 -8.58 11.00 7.66
CA ASP A 217 -8.20 11.18 9.06
C ASP A 217 -6.99 10.31 9.43
N MET A 218 -6.90 9.13 8.83
CA MET A 218 -5.82 8.18 9.04
C MET A 218 -5.41 7.52 7.72
N ILE A 219 -4.10 7.42 7.46
CA ILE A 219 -3.53 6.70 6.31
C ILE A 219 -2.56 5.63 6.81
N ALA A 220 -2.76 4.39 6.37
CA ALA A 220 -1.93 3.24 6.74
C ALA A 220 -0.99 2.82 5.61
N LEU A 221 0.26 2.52 5.96
CA LEU A 221 1.37 2.24 5.05
C LEU A 221 2.21 1.06 5.51
N SER A 222 2.83 0.34 4.56
CA SER A 222 3.87 -0.68 4.82
C SER A 222 5.05 -0.49 3.87
N ALA A 223 6.23 -0.20 4.42
CA ALA A 223 7.38 0.27 3.65
C ALA A 223 7.90 -0.77 2.63
N TYR A 224 7.78 -2.05 2.92
CA TYR A 224 8.21 -3.10 2.01
C TYR A 224 7.40 -3.19 0.69
N LYS A 225 6.35 -2.37 0.52
CA LYS A 225 5.61 -2.22 -0.74
C LYS A 225 6.14 -1.09 -1.61
N TRP A 226 6.90 -0.15 -1.02
CA TRP A 226 7.46 1.00 -1.69
C TRP A 226 8.99 1.09 -1.49
N CYS A 227 9.66 -0.03 -1.83
CA CYS A 227 11.13 -0.17 -1.87
C CYS A 227 11.83 -0.08 -0.50
N GLY A 228 11.07 -0.11 0.60
CA GLY A 228 11.59 0.01 1.96
C GLY A 228 11.71 -1.31 2.71
N PRO A 229 12.12 -1.27 3.98
CA PRO A 229 12.22 -2.43 4.87
C PRO A 229 10.84 -2.89 5.37
N HIS A 230 10.82 -4.04 6.06
CA HIS A 230 9.63 -4.50 6.79
C HIS A 230 9.38 -3.61 8.03
N ALA A 231 8.65 -2.54 7.78
CA ALA A 231 8.15 -1.59 8.76
C ALA A 231 6.83 -0.99 8.24
N GLY A 232 6.05 -0.41 9.11
CA GLY A 232 4.79 0.23 8.75
C GLY A 232 4.59 1.56 9.47
N ALA A 233 3.62 2.32 8.99
CA ALA A 233 3.19 3.56 9.62
C ALA A 233 1.67 3.73 9.52
N VAL A 234 1.10 4.43 10.49
CA VAL A 234 -0.21 5.08 10.38
C VAL A 234 0.02 6.56 10.60
N VAL A 235 -0.46 7.37 9.67
CA VAL A 235 -0.36 8.84 9.73
C VAL A 235 -1.74 9.40 10.02
N ALA A 236 -1.82 10.24 11.06
CA ALA A 236 -3.03 10.95 11.46
C ALA A 236 -2.64 12.36 11.95
N SER A 237 -3.61 13.22 12.25
CA SER A 237 -3.28 14.46 12.96
C SER A 237 -2.87 14.15 14.41
N PRO A 238 -1.89 14.88 14.99
CA PRO A 238 -1.56 14.73 16.41
C PRO A 238 -2.78 14.87 17.32
N GLN A 239 -3.70 15.78 17.00
CA GLN A 239 -4.93 16.04 17.75
C GLN A 239 -5.85 14.80 17.78
N LEU A 240 -5.98 14.07 16.65
CA LEU A 240 -6.73 12.82 16.62
C LEU A 240 -6.06 11.75 17.49
N LEU A 241 -4.73 11.63 17.40
CA LEU A 241 -3.99 10.66 18.21
C LEU A 241 -4.12 10.94 19.71
N GLU A 242 -4.17 12.22 20.12
CA GLU A 242 -4.36 12.61 21.52
C GLU A 242 -5.71 12.18 22.10
N MET A 243 -6.75 11.99 21.28
CA MET A 243 -8.05 11.47 21.72
C MET A 243 -8.04 9.96 21.97
N LEU A 244 -7.11 9.24 21.37
CA LEU A 244 -7.06 7.78 21.46
C LEU A 244 -6.44 7.31 22.79
N ARG A 245 -6.98 6.21 23.33
CA ARG A 245 -6.50 5.57 24.56
C ARG A 245 -6.16 4.10 24.30
N PRO A 246 -5.01 3.83 23.67
CA PRO A 246 -4.60 2.45 23.42
C PRO A 246 -4.23 1.71 24.71
N ASP A 247 -4.29 0.38 24.69
CA ASP A 247 -3.64 -0.40 25.72
C ASP A 247 -2.12 -0.27 25.59
N LYS A 248 -1.42 0.04 26.65
CA LYS A 248 0.04 0.24 26.66
C LYS A 248 0.64 -0.25 27.97
N LEU A 249 1.96 -0.39 28.01
CA LEU A 249 2.65 -0.64 29.26
C LEU A 249 2.56 0.60 30.16
N GLU A 250 2.41 0.40 31.45
CA GLU A 250 2.27 1.48 32.42
C GLU A 250 3.39 2.54 32.35
N PRO A 251 4.68 2.16 32.22
CA PRO A 251 5.77 3.14 32.11
C PRO A 251 5.97 3.72 30.71
N SER A 252 5.17 3.34 29.69
CA SER A 252 5.27 3.93 28.34
C SER A 252 4.79 5.37 28.34
N SER A 253 5.36 6.20 27.45
CA SER A 253 4.97 7.61 27.28
C SER A 253 3.46 7.78 27.06
N ASP A 254 2.92 8.85 27.55
CA ASP A 254 1.58 9.35 27.24
C ASP A 254 1.56 10.32 26.06
N ASP A 255 2.73 10.74 25.60
CA ASP A 255 2.84 11.65 24.47
C ASP A 255 2.53 10.93 23.14
N VAL A 256 1.96 11.66 22.18
CA VAL A 256 1.76 11.17 20.82
C VAL A 256 2.99 11.51 19.96
N PRO A 257 3.32 10.65 19.01
CA PRO A 257 2.68 9.38 18.64
C PRO A 257 3.11 8.18 19.49
N ASP A 258 4.08 8.33 20.40
CA ASP A 258 4.76 7.26 21.13
C ASP A 258 3.80 6.36 21.93
N ARG A 259 2.72 6.94 22.50
CA ARG A 259 1.71 6.13 23.22
C ARG A 259 1.05 5.04 22.38
N LEU A 260 1.03 5.21 21.05
CA LEU A 260 0.45 4.27 20.11
C LEU A 260 1.46 3.24 19.60
N GLU A 261 2.73 3.38 19.93
CA GLU A 261 3.80 2.48 19.54
C GLU A 261 4.08 1.46 20.66
N LEU A 262 4.30 0.21 20.28
CA LEU A 262 4.55 -0.87 21.22
C LEU A 262 5.95 -1.46 21.05
N GLY A 263 6.72 -1.38 22.11
CA GLY A 263 8.08 -1.93 22.15
C GLY A 263 9.09 -1.08 21.39
N THR A 264 10.33 -1.52 21.42
CA THR A 264 11.44 -0.84 20.75
C THR A 264 11.36 -1.07 19.24
N HIS A 265 11.49 -0.02 18.48
CA HIS A 265 11.52 -0.08 17.01
C HIS A 265 12.74 -0.85 16.47
N GLY A 266 12.60 -1.41 15.29
CA GLY A 266 13.74 -1.85 14.47
C GLY A 266 14.52 -0.62 13.98
N LEU A 267 15.39 -0.08 14.82
CA LEU A 267 16.03 1.22 14.63
C LEU A 267 16.74 1.37 13.28
N ALA A 268 17.43 0.31 12.82
CA ALA A 268 18.06 0.31 11.50
C ALA A 268 17.03 0.40 10.36
N ASN A 269 15.81 -0.17 10.54
CA ASN A 269 14.75 -0.05 9.55
C ASN A 269 14.23 1.40 9.43
N MET A 270 14.37 2.22 10.47
CA MET A 270 14.02 3.65 10.38
C MET A 270 14.91 4.38 9.38
N ALA A 271 16.22 4.09 9.36
CA ALA A 271 17.11 4.60 8.32
C ALA A 271 16.67 4.12 6.93
N GLY A 272 16.27 2.86 6.81
CA GLY A 272 15.75 2.29 5.57
C GLY A 272 14.45 2.94 5.09
N ILE A 273 13.53 3.32 5.98
CA ILE A 273 12.32 4.09 5.65
C ILE A 273 12.69 5.43 5.01
N THR A 274 13.60 6.18 5.66
CA THR A 274 14.04 7.48 5.15
C THR A 274 14.66 7.35 3.76
N ALA A 275 15.59 6.39 3.60
CA ALA A 275 16.25 6.14 2.32
C ALA A 275 15.28 5.68 1.22
N ALA A 276 14.25 4.91 1.56
CA ALA A 276 13.24 4.47 0.60
C ALA A 276 12.36 5.63 0.10
N VAL A 277 11.96 6.55 0.98
CA VAL A 277 11.22 7.76 0.58
C VAL A 277 12.09 8.67 -0.27
N ASP A 278 13.37 8.84 0.09
CA ASP A 278 14.32 9.63 -0.71
C ASP A 278 14.55 8.99 -2.09
N HIS A 279 14.69 7.65 -2.16
CA HIS A 279 14.76 6.93 -3.42
C HIS A 279 13.54 7.17 -4.32
N LEU A 280 12.32 7.10 -3.77
CA LEU A 280 11.10 7.40 -4.52
C LEU A 280 11.03 8.86 -4.96
N ALA A 281 11.54 9.78 -4.15
CA ALA A 281 11.61 11.21 -4.50
C ALA A 281 12.57 11.46 -5.67
N ASP A 282 13.59 10.63 -5.83
CA ASP A 282 14.67 10.78 -6.80
C ASP A 282 14.56 9.84 -8.02
N LEU A 283 13.41 9.18 -8.24
CA LEU A 283 13.16 8.38 -9.45
C LEU A 283 13.29 9.21 -10.73
N VAL A 284 12.99 10.50 -10.66
CA VAL A 284 13.21 11.48 -11.73
C VAL A 284 14.04 12.65 -11.18
N ALA A 285 15.12 12.97 -11.88
CA ALA A 285 16.00 14.06 -11.50
C ALA A 285 15.25 15.42 -11.39
N GLY A 286 15.65 16.25 -10.45
CA GLY A 286 15.11 17.59 -10.30
C GLY A 286 15.41 18.20 -8.93
N VAL A 287 15.24 19.53 -8.83
CA VAL A 287 15.46 20.32 -7.62
C VAL A 287 14.16 20.48 -6.82
N GLY A 288 14.28 20.79 -5.54
CA GLY A 288 13.17 21.06 -4.65
C GLY A 288 13.29 20.33 -3.32
N ASP A 289 12.37 20.59 -2.40
CA ASP A 289 12.22 19.80 -1.19
C ASP A 289 11.73 18.38 -1.49
N ARG A 290 11.67 17.52 -0.47
CA ARG A 290 11.27 16.10 -0.64
C ARG A 290 9.87 15.98 -1.23
N ARG A 291 8.90 16.78 -0.80
CA ARG A 291 7.52 16.74 -1.31
C ARG A 291 7.46 17.09 -2.80
N GLN A 292 8.14 18.15 -3.22
CA GLN A 292 8.20 18.54 -4.63
C GLN A 292 8.90 17.49 -5.51
N ARG A 293 9.93 16.83 -5.00
CA ARG A 293 10.61 15.73 -5.70
C ARG A 293 9.68 14.51 -5.82
N LEU A 294 8.96 14.13 -4.74
CA LEU A 294 7.94 13.08 -4.76
C LEU A 294 6.82 13.37 -5.77
N ASP A 295 6.29 14.60 -5.80
CA ASP A 295 5.24 14.98 -6.74
C ASP A 295 5.67 14.75 -8.19
N ARG A 296 6.90 15.14 -8.53
CA ARG A 296 7.46 14.98 -9.87
C ARG A 296 7.70 13.50 -10.22
N SER A 297 8.30 12.75 -9.32
CA SER A 297 8.62 11.33 -9.52
C SER A 297 7.36 10.49 -9.66
N PHE A 298 6.36 10.71 -8.81
CA PHE A 298 5.09 9.98 -8.91
C PHE A 298 4.26 10.36 -10.14
N ALA A 299 4.33 11.60 -10.61
CA ALA A 299 3.68 11.98 -11.86
C ALA A 299 4.28 11.23 -13.07
N ALA A 300 5.60 11.11 -13.11
CA ALA A 300 6.30 10.36 -14.17
C ALA A 300 6.05 8.85 -14.05
N LEU A 301 6.07 8.30 -12.83
CA LEU A 301 5.79 6.89 -12.57
C LEU A 301 4.36 6.51 -13.01
N ALA A 302 3.37 7.28 -12.60
CA ALA A 302 1.97 7.02 -12.95
C ALA A 302 1.74 7.07 -14.47
N ALA A 303 2.36 8.04 -15.16
CA ALA A 303 2.27 8.13 -16.62
C ALA A 303 2.92 6.93 -17.31
N ARG A 304 4.07 6.45 -16.83
CA ARG A 304 4.72 5.26 -17.36
C ARG A 304 3.91 3.99 -17.09
N GLU A 305 3.46 3.79 -15.86
CA GLU A 305 2.66 2.61 -15.50
C GLU A 305 1.38 2.52 -16.32
N ASP A 306 0.70 3.63 -16.58
CA ASP A 306 -0.51 3.67 -17.39
C ASP A 306 -0.26 3.13 -18.82
N VAL A 307 0.88 3.48 -19.43
CA VAL A 307 1.28 2.94 -20.74
C VAL A 307 1.54 1.44 -20.67
N LEU A 308 2.37 1.00 -19.71
CA LEU A 308 2.75 -0.40 -19.56
C LEU A 308 1.54 -1.30 -19.25
N VAL A 309 0.64 -0.85 -18.38
CA VAL A 309 -0.56 -1.58 -17.99
C VAL A 309 -1.50 -1.75 -19.18
N ARG A 310 -1.77 -0.68 -19.94
CA ARG A 310 -2.65 -0.75 -21.11
C ARG A 310 -2.11 -1.70 -22.18
N ASP A 311 -0.82 -1.61 -22.49
CA ASP A 311 -0.16 -2.52 -23.43
C ASP A 311 -0.27 -3.98 -22.95
N THR A 312 0.11 -4.24 -21.71
CA THR A 312 0.11 -5.60 -21.15
C THR A 312 -1.30 -6.20 -21.12
N ILE A 313 -2.32 -5.44 -20.70
CA ILE A 313 -3.72 -5.89 -20.70
C ILE A 313 -4.18 -6.20 -22.13
N SER A 314 -3.87 -5.33 -23.10
CA SER A 314 -4.23 -5.54 -24.51
C SER A 314 -3.64 -6.84 -25.05
N ARG A 315 -2.37 -7.09 -24.78
CA ARG A 315 -1.64 -8.29 -25.22
C ARG A 315 -2.16 -9.56 -24.53
N LEU A 316 -2.36 -9.52 -23.20
CA LEU A 316 -2.92 -10.67 -22.45
C LEU A 316 -4.34 -11.02 -22.92
N THR A 317 -5.19 -10.01 -23.16
CA THR A 317 -6.57 -10.22 -23.67
C THR A 317 -6.58 -10.85 -25.06
N GLY A 318 -5.53 -10.65 -25.86
CA GLY A 318 -5.37 -11.30 -27.18
C GLY A 318 -5.01 -12.79 -27.10
N ILE A 319 -4.63 -13.32 -25.93
CA ILE A 319 -4.27 -14.73 -25.77
C ILE A 319 -5.53 -15.57 -25.54
N PRO A 320 -5.79 -16.60 -26.36
CA PRO A 320 -6.95 -17.48 -26.16
C PRO A 320 -6.99 -18.10 -24.76
N GLY A 321 -8.15 -18.07 -24.11
CA GLY A 321 -8.35 -18.62 -22.78
C GLY A 321 -7.89 -17.72 -21.63
N VAL A 322 -7.27 -16.58 -21.89
CA VAL A 322 -6.99 -15.57 -20.84
C VAL A 322 -8.24 -14.72 -20.62
N ARG A 323 -8.61 -14.55 -19.35
CA ARG A 323 -9.73 -13.70 -18.92
C ARG A 323 -9.23 -12.71 -17.89
N MET A 324 -9.37 -11.43 -18.20
CA MET A 324 -9.07 -10.38 -17.24
C MET A 324 -10.06 -10.41 -16.06
N VAL A 325 -9.56 -10.21 -14.85
CA VAL A 325 -10.39 -10.06 -13.65
C VAL A 325 -10.51 -8.57 -13.34
N GLY A 326 -11.71 -8.04 -13.57
CA GLY A 326 -12.01 -6.62 -13.41
C GLY A 326 -11.56 -5.72 -14.56
N ALA A 327 -12.30 -4.64 -14.73
CA ALA A 327 -12.03 -3.59 -15.70
C ALA A 327 -12.31 -2.22 -15.08
N PRO A 328 -11.61 -1.86 -13.97
CA PRO A 328 -11.91 -0.64 -13.25
C PRO A 328 -11.61 0.61 -14.09
N SER A 329 -12.39 1.66 -13.86
CA SER A 329 -12.26 2.95 -14.55
C SER A 329 -10.92 3.65 -14.26
N ARG A 330 -10.37 3.44 -13.04
CA ARG A 330 -9.05 3.91 -12.60
C ARG A 330 -8.30 2.77 -11.92
N ARG A 331 -7.01 2.63 -12.26
CA ARG A 331 -6.21 1.51 -11.72
C ARG A 331 -4.75 1.87 -11.49
N THR A 332 -4.10 1.11 -10.61
CA THR A 332 -2.65 1.08 -10.41
C THR A 332 -1.97 0.14 -11.41
N GLY A 333 -0.65 -0.01 -11.28
CA GLY A 333 0.17 -0.98 -11.98
C GLY A 333 -0.14 -2.46 -11.67
N THR A 334 -1.27 -2.77 -11.05
CA THR A 334 -1.69 -4.13 -10.72
C THR A 334 -2.66 -4.69 -11.75
N ILE A 335 -2.35 -5.86 -12.33
CA ILE A 335 -3.13 -6.57 -13.35
C ILE A 335 -3.55 -7.92 -12.77
N CYS A 336 -4.79 -8.33 -13.01
CA CYS A 336 -5.32 -9.59 -12.52
C CYS A 336 -6.02 -10.36 -13.65
N PHE A 337 -5.71 -11.66 -13.78
CA PHE A 337 -6.30 -12.49 -14.82
C PHE A 337 -6.41 -13.97 -14.37
N THR A 338 -7.21 -14.73 -15.10
CA THR A 338 -7.28 -16.19 -15.03
C THR A 338 -7.02 -16.81 -16.41
N MET A 339 -6.72 -18.10 -16.45
CA MET A 339 -6.64 -18.87 -17.69
C MET A 339 -7.67 -20.00 -17.68
N ASP A 340 -8.35 -20.21 -18.80
CA ASP A 340 -9.25 -21.33 -18.95
C ASP A 340 -8.47 -22.65 -18.81
N SER A 341 -9.00 -23.60 -18.04
CA SER A 341 -8.44 -24.94 -17.86
C SER A 341 -7.05 -25.03 -17.19
N ILE A 342 -6.48 -23.94 -16.69
CA ILE A 342 -5.25 -23.93 -15.89
C ILE A 342 -5.52 -23.24 -14.58
N ALA A 343 -5.27 -23.92 -13.46
CA ALA A 343 -5.45 -23.33 -12.14
C ALA A 343 -4.46 -22.17 -11.93
N PRO A 344 -4.85 -21.07 -11.26
CA PRO A 344 -3.97 -19.93 -11.03
C PRO A 344 -2.63 -20.30 -10.37
N GLY A 345 -2.64 -21.26 -9.44
CA GLY A 345 -1.42 -21.79 -8.80
C GLY A 345 -0.47 -22.44 -9.81
N GLU A 346 -0.98 -23.25 -10.72
CA GLU A 346 -0.17 -23.89 -11.77
C GLU A 346 0.44 -22.86 -12.73
N VAL A 347 -0.32 -21.82 -13.10
CA VAL A 347 0.22 -20.74 -13.95
C VAL A 347 1.38 -20.01 -13.26
N SER A 348 1.22 -19.67 -11.98
CA SER A 348 2.29 -18.99 -11.25
C SER A 348 3.53 -19.86 -11.04
N GLU A 349 3.35 -21.18 -10.88
CA GLU A 349 4.43 -22.15 -10.76
C GLU A 349 5.24 -22.25 -12.08
N ARG A 350 4.55 -22.40 -13.21
CA ARG A 350 5.19 -22.45 -14.55
C ARG A 350 5.88 -21.12 -14.94
N LEU A 351 5.36 -19.99 -14.48
CA LEU A 351 6.03 -18.69 -14.64
C LEU A 351 7.28 -18.61 -13.77
N GLY A 352 7.20 -19.09 -12.52
CA GLY A 352 8.34 -19.17 -11.61
C GLY A 352 9.50 -20.03 -12.14
N GLU A 353 9.21 -21.13 -12.83
CA GLU A 353 10.23 -21.97 -13.51
C GLU A 353 11.00 -21.23 -14.61
N GLN A 354 10.46 -20.09 -15.08
CA GLN A 354 11.08 -19.22 -16.08
C GLN A 354 11.63 -17.91 -15.46
N ASP A 355 11.81 -17.87 -14.14
CA ASP A 355 12.24 -16.67 -13.41
C ASP A 355 11.31 -15.46 -13.62
N ILE A 356 9.99 -15.71 -13.71
CA ILE A 356 8.96 -14.67 -13.77
C ILE A 356 8.14 -14.75 -12.49
N SER A 357 8.36 -13.81 -11.57
CA SER A 357 7.72 -13.77 -10.26
C SER A 357 6.34 -13.12 -10.35
N VAL A 358 5.29 -13.91 -10.09
CA VAL A 358 3.91 -13.43 -9.95
C VAL A 358 3.24 -14.13 -8.76
N TRP A 359 2.19 -13.54 -8.21
CA TRP A 359 1.37 -14.19 -7.19
C TRP A 359 0.10 -14.78 -7.79
N SER A 360 -0.38 -15.88 -7.20
CA SER A 360 -1.70 -16.45 -7.46
C SER A 360 -2.51 -16.57 -6.17
N GLY A 361 -3.82 -16.70 -6.29
CA GLY A 361 -4.72 -16.89 -5.16
C GLY A 361 -5.59 -15.68 -4.84
N HIS A 362 -6.02 -15.57 -3.59
CA HIS A 362 -6.87 -14.47 -3.12
C HIS A 362 -6.09 -13.23 -2.66
N ALA A 363 -4.78 -13.31 -2.49
CA ALA A 363 -3.89 -12.23 -2.06
C ALA A 363 -4.41 -11.44 -0.82
N TYR A 364 -5.07 -12.13 0.12
CA TYR A 364 -5.81 -11.53 1.25
C TYR A 364 -6.93 -10.54 0.88
N ALA A 365 -7.32 -10.42 -0.38
CA ALA A 365 -8.53 -9.73 -0.81
C ALA A 365 -9.75 -10.66 -0.64
N TRP A 366 -10.01 -11.03 0.62
CA TRP A 366 -10.89 -12.12 0.99
C TRP A 366 -12.35 -11.89 0.62
N GLU A 367 -12.86 -10.69 0.89
CA GLU A 367 -14.23 -10.33 0.55
C GLU A 367 -14.38 -10.08 -0.96
N LEU A 368 -13.39 -9.46 -1.58
CA LEU A 368 -13.37 -9.21 -3.02
C LEU A 368 -13.43 -10.50 -3.83
N THR A 369 -12.58 -11.49 -3.52
CA THR A 369 -12.58 -12.77 -4.25
C THR A 369 -13.86 -13.57 -4.04
N ARG A 370 -14.53 -13.40 -2.89
CA ARG A 370 -15.87 -13.92 -2.65
C ARG A 370 -16.91 -13.22 -3.53
N ALA A 371 -16.90 -11.89 -3.56
CA ALA A 371 -17.84 -11.10 -4.36
C ALA A 371 -17.72 -11.40 -5.87
N LEU A 372 -16.50 -11.67 -6.35
CA LEU A 372 -16.20 -12.05 -7.73
C LEU A 372 -16.46 -13.53 -8.02
N GLY A 373 -16.75 -14.35 -7.01
CA GLY A 373 -16.99 -15.79 -7.18
C GLY A 373 -15.76 -16.60 -7.58
N ILE A 374 -14.54 -16.06 -7.42
CA ILE A 374 -13.29 -16.70 -7.83
C ILE A 374 -12.51 -17.33 -6.66
N ARG A 375 -12.94 -17.14 -5.42
CA ARG A 375 -12.19 -17.61 -4.24
C ARG A 375 -12.05 -19.13 -4.23
N GLU A 376 -13.12 -19.85 -4.47
CA GLU A 376 -13.16 -21.32 -4.41
C GLU A 376 -12.48 -21.98 -5.63
N SER A 377 -12.29 -21.25 -6.73
CA SER A 377 -11.54 -21.70 -7.92
C SER A 377 -10.04 -21.44 -7.86
N GLY A 378 -9.51 -21.04 -6.68
CA GLY A 378 -8.09 -20.77 -6.47
C GLY A 378 -7.69 -19.30 -6.68
N GLY A 379 -8.65 -18.38 -6.78
CA GLY A 379 -8.40 -16.96 -6.97
C GLY A 379 -8.01 -16.62 -8.41
N ALA A 380 -6.98 -15.78 -8.56
CA ALA A 380 -6.49 -15.32 -9.86
C ALA A 380 -4.97 -15.13 -9.85
N ILE A 381 -4.38 -14.95 -11.02
CA ILE A 381 -2.97 -14.57 -11.19
C ILE A 381 -2.90 -13.04 -11.03
N ARG A 382 -2.00 -12.58 -10.17
CA ARG A 382 -1.74 -11.16 -9.94
C ARG A 382 -0.35 -10.79 -10.42
N VAL A 383 -0.29 -9.87 -11.37
CA VAL A 383 0.91 -9.20 -11.86
C VAL A 383 0.90 -7.79 -11.32
N SER A 384 2.00 -7.28 -10.80
CA SER A 384 2.09 -5.90 -10.37
C SER A 384 3.42 -5.29 -10.74
N LEU A 385 3.34 -4.10 -11.32
CA LEU A 385 4.47 -3.32 -11.74
C LEU A 385 5.13 -2.65 -10.52
N SER A 386 6.37 -2.26 -10.70
CA SER A 386 7.18 -1.52 -9.73
C SER A 386 8.02 -0.48 -10.50
N PRO A 387 8.62 0.50 -9.85
CA PRO A 387 9.43 1.50 -10.53
C PRO A 387 10.52 0.92 -11.45
N TYR A 388 11.02 -0.25 -11.12
CA TYR A 388 12.05 -0.98 -11.88
C TYR A 388 11.51 -1.89 -12.98
N THR A 389 10.21 -2.01 -13.19
CA THR A 389 9.66 -2.91 -14.22
C THR A 389 10.04 -2.43 -15.63
N ALA A 390 10.66 -3.32 -16.41
CA ALA A 390 11.01 -3.06 -17.80
C ALA A 390 9.99 -3.67 -18.75
N GLU A 391 9.93 -3.16 -19.98
CA GLU A 391 9.10 -3.74 -21.06
C GLU A 391 9.48 -5.19 -21.34
N SER A 392 10.77 -5.50 -21.29
CA SER A 392 11.29 -6.88 -21.47
C SER A 392 10.76 -7.87 -20.42
N ASP A 393 10.49 -7.42 -19.18
CA ASP A 393 9.88 -8.27 -18.14
C ASP A 393 8.44 -8.63 -18.52
N LEU A 394 7.70 -7.67 -19.10
CA LEU A 394 6.32 -7.86 -19.56
C LEU A 394 6.26 -8.68 -20.87
N ASP A 395 7.26 -8.54 -21.75
CA ASP A 395 7.40 -9.38 -22.95
C ASP A 395 7.58 -10.84 -22.57
N ARG A 396 8.43 -11.13 -21.58
CA ARG A 396 8.61 -12.48 -21.03
C ARG A 396 7.31 -13.04 -20.46
N LEU A 397 6.59 -12.25 -19.65
CA LEU A 397 5.30 -12.66 -19.09
C LEU A 397 4.30 -13.03 -20.20
N VAL A 398 4.09 -12.13 -21.15
CA VAL A 398 3.11 -12.36 -22.24
C VAL A 398 3.49 -13.55 -23.10
N GLY A 399 4.78 -13.71 -23.42
CA GLY A 399 5.29 -14.86 -24.20
C GLY A 399 5.07 -16.17 -23.47
N ALA A 400 5.37 -16.23 -22.17
CA ALA A 400 5.18 -17.43 -21.35
C ALA A 400 3.69 -17.80 -21.20
N VAL A 401 2.80 -16.82 -21.00
CA VAL A 401 1.35 -17.04 -20.91
C VAL A 401 0.79 -17.52 -22.26
N ALA A 402 1.27 -16.97 -23.38
CA ALA A 402 0.86 -17.41 -24.72
C ALA A 402 1.29 -18.88 -24.99
N ALA A 403 2.51 -19.26 -24.65
CA ALA A 403 2.99 -20.64 -24.79
C ALA A 403 2.12 -21.63 -23.99
N MET A 404 1.72 -21.29 -22.76
CA MET A 404 0.82 -22.12 -21.96
C MET A 404 -0.57 -22.31 -22.60
N SER A 405 -1.04 -21.32 -23.36
CA SER A 405 -2.30 -21.41 -24.11
C SER A 405 -2.19 -22.36 -25.32
N ASP A 406 -1.04 -22.36 -26.01
CA ASP A 406 -0.80 -23.16 -27.21
C ASP A 406 -0.54 -24.64 -26.88
N ASP A 407 0.12 -24.97 -25.77
CA ASP A 407 0.39 -26.35 -25.31
C ASP A 407 -0.88 -27.20 -25.12
N ARG A 408 -2.04 -26.58 -25.13
CA ARG A 408 -3.35 -27.23 -24.91
C ARG A 408 -4.25 -27.30 -26.16
N ARG A 409 -3.75 -26.87 -27.31
CA ARG A 409 -4.40 -27.04 -28.61
C ARG A 409 -3.90 -28.29 -29.32
#